data_65ab82b39d38db9c04aeeed9c38e9b8d
#
_entry.id   65ab82b39d38db9c04aeeed9c38e9b8d
#
_cell.length_a   1.000
_cell.length_b   1.000
_cell.length_c   1.000
_cell.angle_alpha   90.00
_cell.angle_beta   90.00
_cell.angle_gamma   90.00
#
_symmetry.space_group_name_H-M   'P 1'
#
loop_
_entity.id
_entity.type
_entity.pdbx_description
1 polymer ?
#
loop_
_entity_poly.entity_id
_entity_poly.type
_entity_poly.pdbx_seq_one_letter_code
_entity_poly.pdbx_strand_id
1 'polypeptide(L)'
;MSDTTPIDGEGHPSEDPQILDNRRADDDRRQVDIGAPHGLERRRLIDRRKLRAKEGRERYMDMVQRERSMFMEQGVVRSAEQLMDMAGGSSPSDMEEEGVRDRATGDQLRSALPVQTWLPLNIHLIGLRDSVLYIAPLNELNERQIEALLSSANRARFKTTRIEMELWDRAELMETLRSVHDLSADRCEKTLALWLEDIDNGLLLNQFQRDMLAEALQSRASDIHIVQDNNPDAPNWIKYRIDGDLMPMHLLPSDAMARLTTLLKRDAGLNFGDRVTPKDGRFGFMWQGRSIDVRVAAGPQAQDGEKITLRLLDRAALKGFDELFRRHEDVGDNLAKLLSPEIKGGGGLILLSGPTGSGKTTTLYACVQQIDRRRKHVLTIEDPIEYELRYATQWQVRPGMDGGSFADLIRAAMRHDPDYIIIGEMRDADTVETALRAAESGHTVISTVHADTALQTFERLRSLMPAERERSSTYTLAQQVRAILNQRLVRTLCQGCAHEAKAKDSLPQEDLDQLEFSGDENVKTHNTSGCDLCNRTGISGRTLLLDAMLLTMGPGQRNDVYEALLGNINMVPKQEGVLVHTRRDGLIDLITSGLVDPRAALSYLEE
;
A
#
# COMPACT_ATOMS: atom_id res chain seq x y z
N MET A 1 44.16 -30.72 46.92
CA MET A 1 44.87 -31.98 46.73
C MET A 1 44.64 -32.30 45.29
N SER A 2 45.54 -31.87 44.49
CA SER A 2 46.67 -32.60 43.86
C SER A 2 46.15 -33.47 42.72
N ASP A 3 46.60 -33.55 41.56
CA ASP A 3 47.85 -33.08 40.92
C ASP A 3 47.82 -33.59 39.47
N THR A 4 48.41 -32.76 38.61
CA THR A 4 49.39 -33.03 37.53
C THR A 4 49.03 -33.84 36.27
N THR A 5 49.05 -33.10 35.19
CA THR A 5 49.77 -33.24 33.89
C THR A 5 50.81 -34.40 33.74
N PRO A 6 51.42 -34.55 32.54
CA PRO A 6 51.07 -34.58 31.09
C PRO A 6 51.59 -35.89 30.40
N ILE A 7 51.65 -35.99 29.07
CA ILE A 7 52.79 -36.49 28.27
C ILE A 7 52.43 -36.64 26.76
N ASP A 8 53.21 -35.96 25.99
CA ASP A 8 53.69 -36.04 24.63
C ASP A 8 53.53 -37.34 23.79
N GLY A 9 53.50 -37.14 22.48
CA GLY A 9 53.69 -38.17 21.49
C GLY A 9 53.61 -37.70 20.05
N GLU A 10 54.73 -37.34 19.53
CA GLU A 10 55.12 -36.98 18.16
C GLU A 10 54.63 -37.95 17.08
N GLY A 11 54.55 -37.45 15.82
CA GLY A 11 54.40 -38.27 14.62
C GLY A 11 54.13 -37.48 13.34
N HIS A 12 55.13 -36.83 12.78
CA HIS A 12 55.26 -36.49 11.36
C HIS A 12 55.92 -37.67 10.61
N PRO A 13 56.01 -37.70 9.26
CA PRO A 13 55.30 -37.06 8.15
C PRO A 13 54.92 -38.00 7.01
N SER A 14 54.18 -37.58 5.99
CA SER A 14 54.41 -38.03 4.61
C SER A 14 53.97 -36.97 3.62
N GLU A 15 54.95 -36.54 2.88
CA GLU A 15 54.90 -35.66 1.71
C GLU A 15 54.08 -36.30 0.59
N ASP A 16 53.34 -35.48 -0.12
CA ASP A 16 53.04 -35.73 -1.52
C ASP A 16 53.06 -34.40 -2.30
N PRO A 17 53.91 -34.27 -3.35
CA PRO A 17 54.19 -33.01 -4.01
C PRO A 17 53.45 -32.90 -5.34
N GLN A 18 52.35 -32.17 -5.40
CA GLN A 18 51.78 -31.70 -6.68
C GLN A 18 50.96 -30.40 -6.51
N ILE A 19 51.57 -29.29 -6.12
CA ILE A 19 51.06 -27.93 -6.38
C ILE A 19 52.25 -27.01 -6.57
N LEU A 20 52.87 -27.11 -7.71
CA LEU A 20 53.84 -26.12 -8.22
C LEU A 20 53.79 -26.20 -9.73
N ASP A 21 52.84 -25.58 -10.37
CA ASP A 21 53.04 -25.00 -11.73
C ASP A 21 51.75 -24.24 -12.15
N ASN A 22 51.57 -23.04 -11.70
CA ASN A 22 50.65 -22.06 -12.33
C ASN A 22 50.95 -20.61 -11.91
N ARG A 23 52.21 -20.30 -11.62
CA ARG A 23 52.62 -18.88 -11.37
C ARG A 23 53.64 -18.36 -12.35
N ARG A 24 53.69 -18.87 -13.58
CA ARG A 24 54.58 -18.37 -14.63
C ARG A 24 53.91 -17.99 -15.95
N ALA A 25 52.58 -17.82 -15.97
CA ALA A 25 51.86 -17.41 -17.18
C ALA A 25 51.34 -15.98 -17.16
N ASP A 26 51.55 -15.19 -16.09
CA ASP A 26 51.03 -13.82 -15.98
C ASP A 26 52.05 -12.70 -16.12
N ASP A 27 53.33 -13.03 -16.38
CA ASP A 27 54.38 -11.99 -16.50
C ASP A 27 54.78 -11.64 -17.93
N ASP A 28 54.16 -12.23 -18.94
CA ASP A 28 54.50 -11.99 -20.36
C ASP A 28 53.48 -11.12 -21.13
N ARG A 29 52.55 -10.45 -20.41
CA ARG A 29 51.58 -9.51 -21.03
C ARG A 29 51.84 -8.03 -20.76
N ARG A 30 53.01 -7.68 -20.28
CA ARG A 30 53.37 -6.27 -19.99
C ARG A 30 54.51 -5.72 -20.86
N GLN A 31 54.55 -6.07 -22.11
CA GLN A 31 55.36 -5.31 -23.09
C GLN A 31 54.68 -5.44 -24.45
N VAL A 32 54.02 -4.43 -24.86
CA VAL A 32 53.82 -3.76 -26.15
C VAL A 32 52.52 -2.96 -26.07
N ASP A 33 52.58 -1.75 -25.59
CA ASP A 33 51.62 -0.73 -25.96
C ASP A 33 52.35 0.64 -26.03
N ILE A 34 52.92 0.92 -27.17
CA ILE A 34 53.39 2.25 -27.51
C ILE A 34 52.57 2.70 -28.71
N GLY A 35 51.59 3.57 -28.45
CA GLY A 35 51.19 4.56 -29.41
C GLY A 35 49.93 4.31 -30.25
N ALA A 36 48.79 4.66 -29.71
CA ALA A 36 47.66 5.19 -30.48
C ALA A 36 47.02 6.37 -29.72
N PRO A 37 46.53 7.41 -30.38
CA PRO A 37 46.01 8.60 -29.72
C PRO A 37 44.73 8.28 -28.97
N HIS A 38 44.76 8.37 -27.63
CA HIS A 38 43.69 8.05 -26.69
C HIS A 38 42.30 8.73 -26.91
N GLY A 39 42.20 9.62 -27.92
CA GLY A 39 40.95 10.32 -28.24
C GLY A 39 40.05 9.60 -29.25
N LEU A 40 40.61 8.85 -30.20
CA LEU A 40 39.84 8.23 -31.29
C LEU A 40 39.23 6.87 -30.90
N GLU A 41 39.91 6.09 -30.07
CA GLU A 41 39.36 4.81 -29.59
C GLU A 41 38.25 5.01 -28.56
N ARG A 42 38.38 5.98 -27.65
CA ARG A 42 37.26 6.34 -26.75
C ARG A 42 36.01 6.79 -27.51
N ARG A 43 36.14 7.58 -28.58
CA ARG A 43 35.00 7.98 -29.42
C ARG A 43 34.39 6.78 -30.14
N ARG A 44 35.20 5.88 -30.71
CA ARG A 44 34.68 4.64 -31.35
C ARG A 44 34.02 3.68 -30.38
N LEU A 45 34.49 3.57 -29.14
CA LEU A 45 33.84 2.78 -28.08
C LEU A 45 32.53 3.39 -27.59
N ILE A 46 32.48 4.73 -27.46
CA ILE A 46 31.27 5.47 -27.11
C ILE A 46 30.24 5.35 -28.25
N ASP A 47 30.66 5.47 -29.51
CA ASP A 47 29.76 5.32 -30.65
C ASP A 47 29.24 3.90 -30.80
N ARG A 48 30.07 2.86 -30.57
CA ARG A 48 29.62 1.46 -30.58
C ARG A 48 28.66 1.16 -29.40
N ARG A 49 28.86 1.75 -28.22
CA ARG A 49 27.93 1.63 -27.09
C ARG A 49 26.61 2.35 -27.38
N LYS A 50 26.65 3.53 -28.00
CA LYS A 50 25.44 4.26 -28.43
C LYS A 50 24.66 3.50 -29.52
N LEU A 51 25.36 2.87 -30.47
CA LEU A 51 24.73 2.07 -31.52
C LEU A 51 24.06 0.81 -30.93
N ARG A 52 24.74 0.07 -30.05
CA ARG A 52 24.15 -1.08 -29.36
C ARG A 52 22.98 -0.71 -28.44
N ALA A 53 23.06 0.45 -27.78
CA ALA A 53 21.94 0.97 -26.97
C ALA A 53 20.75 1.35 -27.86
N LYS A 54 20.98 1.90 -29.05
CA LYS A 54 19.93 2.23 -30.02
C LYS A 54 19.27 0.98 -30.59
N GLU A 55 20.05 -0.02 -31.02
CA GLU A 55 19.54 -1.32 -31.49
C GLU A 55 18.80 -2.09 -30.40
N GLY A 56 19.28 -2.02 -29.15
CA GLY A 56 18.59 -2.59 -27.99
C GLY A 56 17.25 -1.90 -27.72
N ARG A 57 17.18 -0.57 -27.87
CA ARG A 57 15.93 0.21 -27.72
C ARG A 57 14.91 -0.12 -28.82
N GLU A 58 15.34 -0.24 -30.07
CA GLU A 58 14.43 -0.59 -31.18
C GLU A 58 13.82 -1.98 -30.97
N ARG A 59 14.61 -2.99 -30.58
CA ARG A 59 14.12 -4.33 -30.23
C ARG A 59 13.17 -4.30 -29.02
N TYR A 60 13.51 -3.48 -28.01
CA TYR A 60 12.71 -3.31 -26.81
C TYR A 60 11.36 -2.65 -27.14
N MET A 61 11.34 -1.57 -27.93
CA MET A 61 10.11 -0.91 -28.34
C MET A 61 9.20 -1.84 -29.16
N ASP A 62 9.79 -2.69 -30.01
CA ASP A 62 9.08 -3.71 -30.77
C ASP A 62 8.46 -4.78 -29.85
N MET A 63 9.18 -5.19 -28.80
CA MET A 63 8.69 -6.12 -27.78
C MET A 63 7.56 -5.49 -26.94
N VAL A 64 7.73 -4.24 -26.49
CA VAL A 64 6.71 -3.47 -25.76
C VAL A 64 5.43 -3.36 -26.60
N GLN A 65 5.58 -3.09 -27.89
CA GLN A 65 4.44 -2.94 -28.79
C GLN A 65 3.70 -4.26 -29.01
N ARG A 66 4.42 -5.39 -29.10
CA ARG A 66 3.83 -6.74 -29.20
C ARG A 66 3.14 -7.17 -27.92
N GLU A 67 3.74 -6.95 -26.77
CA GLU A 67 3.13 -7.28 -25.49
C GLU A 67 1.94 -6.36 -25.16
N ARG A 68 2.03 -5.05 -25.45
CA ARG A 68 0.89 -4.15 -25.38
C ARG A 68 -0.27 -4.62 -26.25
N SER A 69 -0.01 -5.07 -27.48
CA SER A 69 -1.06 -5.61 -28.36
C SER A 69 -1.73 -6.85 -27.77
N MET A 70 -0.95 -7.76 -27.16
CA MET A 70 -1.50 -8.94 -26.48
C MET A 70 -2.39 -8.57 -25.27
N PHE A 71 -1.97 -7.58 -24.46
CA PHE A 71 -2.76 -7.10 -23.33
C PHE A 71 -3.97 -6.24 -23.76
N MET A 72 -3.88 -5.57 -24.91
CA MET A 72 -5.00 -4.83 -25.52
C MET A 72 -6.12 -5.76 -26.03
N GLU A 73 -5.75 -6.88 -26.63
CA GLU A 73 -6.72 -7.92 -27.02
C GLU A 73 -7.42 -8.56 -25.80
N GLN A 74 -6.79 -8.49 -24.61
CA GLN A 74 -7.35 -8.94 -23.33
C GLN A 74 -8.06 -7.82 -22.53
N GLY A 75 -8.17 -6.59 -23.07
CA GLY A 75 -8.88 -5.47 -22.45
C GLY A 75 -8.16 -4.79 -21.27
N VAL A 76 -6.87 -5.06 -21.07
CA VAL A 76 -6.12 -4.66 -19.85
C VAL A 76 -5.32 -3.36 -19.99
N VAL A 77 -5.02 -2.88 -21.21
CA VAL A 77 -4.18 -1.66 -21.42
C VAL A 77 -4.71 -0.78 -22.56
N ARG A 78 -4.66 0.55 -22.39
CA ARG A 78 -5.06 1.54 -23.42
C ARG A 78 -3.93 1.83 -24.42
N SER A 79 -4.27 2.13 -25.69
CA SER A 79 -3.32 2.64 -26.68
C SER A 79 -3.12 4.17 -26.53
N ALA A 80 -1.90 4.63 -26.81
CA ALA A 80 -1.60 6.07 -26.85
C ALA A 80 -2.45 6.82 -27.89
N GLU A 81 -2.88 6.16 -28.98
CA GLU A 81 -3.76 6.75 -30.01
C GLU A 81 -5.17 7.00 -29.50
N GLN A 82 -5.72 6.13 -28.65
CA GLN A 82 -7.05 6.34 -28.05
C GLN A 82 -7.05 7.49 -27.04
N LEU A 83 -5.90 7.81 -26.44
CA LEU A 83 -5.73 8.95 -25.55
C LEU A 83 -5.55 10.27 -26.33
N MET A 84 -4.96 10.23 -27.52
CA MET A 84 -4.81 11.40 -28.38
C MET A 84 -6.14 11.84 -29.03
N ASP A 85 -7.00 10.91 -29.40
CA ASP A 85 -8.32 11.20 -30.00
C ASP A 85 -9.27 11.85 -28.97
N MET A 86 -9.09 11.58 -27.68
CA MET A 86 -9.88 12.17 -26.60
C MET A 86 -9.39 13.57 -26.18
N ALA A 87 -8.14 13.93 -26.46
CA ALA A 87 -7.53 15.18 -26.03
C ALA A 87 -7.80 16.38 -26.96
N GLY A 88 -8.46 16.17 -28.11
CA GLY A 88 -8.84 17.24 -29.03
C GLY A 88 -7.69 18.19 -29.41
N GLY A 89 -6.46 17.69 -29.45
CA GLY A 89 -5.27 18.50 -29.66
C GLY A 89 -4.89 18.61 -31.12
N SER A 90 -4.96 19.81 -31.65
CA SER A 90 -4.39 20.18 -32.93
C SER A 90 -2.89 19.83 -33.01
N SER A 91 -2.52 19.32 -34.18
CA SER A 91 -1.16 18.92 -34.60
C SER A 91 -0.10 20.01 -34.35
N PRO A 92 1.16 19.63 -34.05
CA PRO A 92 2.26 20.57 -33.81
C PRO A 92 2.76 21.35 -35.06
N SER A 93 2.08 21.26 -36.20
CA SER A 93 2.54 21.85 -37.45
C SER A 93 2.21 23.34 -37.65
N ASP A 94 1.50 24.01 -36.73
CA ASP A 94 1.11 25.40 -36.86
C ASP A 94 1.86 26.35 -35.90
N MET A 95 3.10 26.06 -35.57
CA MET A 95 3.95 27.00 -34.83
C MET A 95 4.60 27.99 -35.78
N GLU A 96 3.83 29.00 -36.19
CA GLU A 96 4.38 30.24 -36.71
C GLU A 96 5.19 30.99 -35.64
N GLU A 97 6.19 31.75 -36.06
CA GLU A 97 7.07 32.60 -35.22
C GLU A 97 6.26 33.56 -34.35
N GLU A 98 5.83 33.15 -33.17
CA GLU A 98 5.14 34.04 -32.23
C GLU A 98 6.14 34.77 -31.34
N GLY A 99 5.99 36.08 -31.27
CA GLY A 99 6.76 36.98 -30.41
C GLY A 99 6.51 36.74 -28.90
N VAL A 100 7.23 37.47 -28.05
CA VAL A 100 7.08 37.40 -26.59
C VAL A 100 5.66 37.80 -26.18
N ARG A 101 4.96 36.94 -25.44
CA ARG A 101 3.57 37.13 -25.03
C ARG A 101 3.51 37.79 -23.65
N ASP A 102 2.66 38.77 -23.48
CA ASP A 102 2.34 39.45 -22.20
C ASP A 102 1.01 39.00 -21.60
N ARG A 103 0.26 38.15 -22.30
CA ARG A 103 -1.01 37.52 -21.87
C ARG A 103 -1.07 36.06 -22.22
N ALA A 104 -1.58 35.25 -21.29
CA ALA A 104 -1.85 33.83 -21.50
C ALA A 104 -2.90 33.33 -20.50
N THR A 105 -3.65 32.29 -20.90
CA THR A 105 -4.53 31.55 -19.98
C THR A 105 -3.73 30.58 -19.12
N GLY A 106 -4.30 30.09 -18.03
CA GLY A 106 -3.68 29.06 -17.19
C GLY A 106 -3.32 27.80 -17.97
N ASP A 107 -4.17 27.38 -18.93
CA ASP A 107 -3.91 26.21 -19.79
C ASP A 107 -2.73 26.43 -20.72
N GLN A 108 -2.61 27.61 -21.32
CA GLN A 108 -1.46 27.96 -22.16
C GLN A 108 -0.17 27.99 -21.36
N LEU A 109 -0.22 28.47 -20.12
CA LEU A 109 0.92 28.46 -19.22
C LEU A 109 1.30 27.02 -18.82
N ARG A 110 0.32 26.18 -18.47
CA ARG A 110 0.55 24.78 -18.13
C ARG A 110 1.15 23.97 -19.28
N SER A 111 0.74 24.26 -20.51
CA SER A 111 1.29 23.59 -21.70
C SER A 111 2.72 23.99 -22.02
N ALA A 112 3.08 25.26 -21.75
CA ALA A 112 4.36 25.83 -22.16
C ALA A 112 5.43 25.82 -21.06
N LEU A 113 5.03 25.86 -19.78
CA LEU A 113 5.97 25.83 -18.66
C LEU A 113 6.38 24.40 -18.32
N PRO A 114 7.67 24.14 -18.09
CA PRO A 114 8.11 22.85 -17.60
C PRO A 114 7.38 22.48 -16.32
N VAL A 115 6.71 21.34 -16.31
CA VAL A 115 5.88 20.86 -15.20
C VAL A 115 6.64 20.84 -13.87
N GLN A 116 7.95 20.59 -13.92
CA GLN A 116 8.86 20.58 -12.77
C GLN A 116 8.98 21.93 -12.05
N THR A 117 8.62 23.03 -12.70
CA THR A 117 8.77 24.36 -12.14
C THR A 117 7.58 24.85 -11.33
N TRP A 118 6.39 24.31 -11.55
CA TRP A 118 5.18 24.77 -10.91
C TRP A 118 4.40 23.67 -10.15
N LEU A 119 4.36 22.46 -10.68
CA LEU A 119 3.57 21.39 -10.08
C LEU A 119 4.10 20.91 -8.71
N PRO A 120 5.43 20.77 -8.47
CA PRO A 120 5.94 20.43 -7.15
C PRO A 120 5.68 21.52 -6.10
N LEU A 121 5.37 22.73 -6.52
CA LEU A 121 5.06 23.84 -5.63
C LEU A 121 3.58 23.83 -5.19
N ASN A 122 2.76 22.92 -5.72
CA ASN A 122 1.31 22.85 -5.48
C ASN A 122 0.63 24.20 -5.75
N ILE A 123 0.94 24.79 -6.90
CA ILE A 123 0.32 26.05 -7.36
C ILE A 123 -0.61 25.79 -8.54
N HIS A 124 -1.74 26.47 -8.55
CA HIS A 124 -2.59 26.59 -9.73
C HIS A 124 -2.15 27.80 -10.55
N LEU A 125 -1.84 27.59 -11.83
CA LEU A 125 -1.51 28.67 -12.77
C LEU A 125 -2.83 29.25 -13.31
N ILE A 126 -3.19 30.47 -12.89
CA ILE A 126 -4.46 31.11 -13.24
C ILE A 126 -4.35 31.79 -14.61
N GLY A 127 -3.28 32.55 -14.85
CA GLY A 127 -3.06 33.22 -16.09
C GLY A 127 -1.93 34.24 -16.05
N LEU A 128 -1.65 34.82 -17.20
CA LEU A 128 -0.74 35.96 -17.38
C LEU A 128 -1.52 37.12 -17.94
N ARG A 129 -1.46 38.32 -17.30
CA ARG A 129 -2.12 39.54 -17.75
C ARG A 129 -1.17 40.71 -17.53
N ASP A 130 -0.92 41.47 -18.59
CA ASP A 130 -0.07 42.67 -18.55
C ASP A 130 1.30 42.43 -17.88
N SER A 131 1.93 41.29 -18.24
CA SER A 131 3.22 40.82 -17.69
C SER A 131 3.20 40.44 -16.20
N VAL A 132 2.02 40.27 -15.58
CA VAL A 132 1.85 39.78 -14.22
C VAL A 132 1.33 38.35 -14.27
N LEU A 133 2.07 37.42 -13.64
CA LEU A 133 1.68 36.03 -13.53
C LEU A 133 0.81 35.81 -12.28
N TYR A 134 -0.45 35.40 -12.48
CA TYR A 134 -1.40 35.11 -11.42
C TYR A 134 -1.38 33.64 -11.08
N ILE A 135 -1.21 33.33 -9.80
CA ILE A 135 -1.15 31.97 -9.27
C ILE A 135 -1.99 31.83 -8.00
N ALA A 136 -2.52 30.65 -7.74
CA ALA A 136 -3.07 30.28 -6.43
C ALA A 136 -2.18 29.20 -5.80
N PRO A 137 -1.36 29.54 -4.80
CA PRO A 137 -0.50 28.57 -4.11
C PRO A 137 -1.24 27.92 -2.94
N LEU A 138 -1.04 26.60 -2.75
CA LEU A 138 -1.57 25.87 -1.60
C LEU A 138 -0.78 26.17 -0.31
N ASN A 139 0.51 26.49 -0.44
CA ASN A 139 1.43 26.82 0.64
C ASN A 139 2.20 28.11 0.30
N GLU A 140 2.75 28.76 1.32
CA GLU A 140 3.62 29.93 1.09
C GLU A 140 4.83 29.56 0.24
N LEU A 141 5.15 30.40 -0.73
CA LEU A 141 6.31 30.27 -1.59
C LEU A 141 7.47 31.14 -1.07
N ASN A 142 8.68 30.58 -1.07
CA ASN A 142 9.88 31.36 -0.76
C ASN A 142 10.42 32.12 -2.00
N GLU A 143 11.27 33.11 -1.76
CA GLU A 143 11.84 33.95 -2.83
C GLU A 143 12.49 33.16 -3.96
N ARG A 144 13.24 32.09 -3.66
CA ARG A 144 13.89 31.25 -4.67
C ARG A 144 12.89 30.52 -5.57
N GLN A 145 11.76 30.08 -5.01
CA GLN A 145 10.68 29.44 -5.78
C GLN A 145 9.98 30.43 -6.70
N ILE A 146 9.76 31.66 -6.22
CA ILE A 146 9.20 32.75 -7.01
C ILE A 146 10.12 33.13 -8.16
N GLU A 147 11.42 33.31 -7.90
CA GLU A 147 12.42 33.59 -8.93
C GLU A 147 12.55 32.48 -9.97
N ALA A 148 12.52 31.22 -9.54
CA ALA A 148 12.58 30.07 -10.44
C ALA A 148 11.36 30.01 -11.37
N LEU A 149 10.16 30.31 -10.84
CA LEU A 149 8.93 30.35 -11.63
C LEU A 149 8.94 31.49 -12.65
N LEU A 150 9.31 32.72 -12.24
CA LEU A 150 9.47 33.86 -13.13
C LEU A 150 10.50 33.58 -14.24
N SER A 151 11.64 33.01 -13.86
CA SER A 151 12.70 32.64 -14.79
C SER A 151 12.23 31.61 -15.81
N SER A 152 11.44 30.65 -15.38
CA SER A 152 10.87 29.62 -16.24
C SER A 152 9.86 30.20 -17.22
N ALA A 153 8.95 31.06 -16.75
CA ALA A 153 7.97 31.73 -17.61
C ALA A 153 8.66 32.60 -18.67
N ASN A 154 9.67 33.35 -18.28
CA ASN A 154 10.43 34.19 -19.22
C ASN A 154 11.20 33.34 -20.27
N ARG A 155 11.75 32.17 -19.87
CA ARG A 155 12.38 31.23 -20.83
C ARG A 155 11.36 30.63 -21.79
N ALA A 156 10.13 30.44 -21.37
CA ALA A 156 9.02 29.99 -22.22
C ALA A 156 8.38 31.11 -23.07
N ARG A 157 9.10 32.26 -23.21
CA ARG A 157 8.67 33.44 -23.99
C ARG A 157 7.42 34.16 -23.45
N PHE A 158 7.07 33.98 -22.17
CA PHE A 158 6.07 34.79 -21.49
C PHE A 158 6.78 35.95 -20.79
N LYS A 159 6.47 37.18 -21.18
CA LYS A 159 7.04 38.36 -20.53
C LYS A 159 6.43 38.47 -19.12
N THR A 160 7.17 38.00 -18.10
CA THR A 160 6.74 38.08 -16.71
C THR A 160 7.65 39.00 -15.91
N THR A 161 7.06 39.95 -15.20
CA THR A 161 7.77 40.92 -14.37
C THR A 161 7.59 40.64 -12.88
N ARG A 162 6.42 40.14 -12.50
CA ARG A 162 6.09 39.80 -11.11
C ARG A 162 5.04 38.69 -11.05
N ILE A 163 4.88 38.14 -9.84
CA ILE A 163 3.83 37.17 -9.52
C ILE A 163 2.86 37.84 -8.55
N GLU A 164 1.56 37.69 -8.80
CA GLU A 164 0.50 37.97 -7.85
C GLU A 164 -0.18 36.69 -7.42
N MET A 165 -0.39 36.56 -6.09
CA MET A 165 -0.99 35.37 -5.50
C MET A 165 -2.45 35.66 -5.19
N GLU A 166 -3.34 34.85 -5.76
CA GLU A 166 -4.78 34.91 -5.44
C GLU A 166 -5.08 33.94 -4.30
N LEU A 167 -5.85 34.40 -3.32
CA LEU A 167 -6.33 33.57 -2.22
C LEU A 167 -7.60 32.85 -2.67
N TRP A 168 -7.48 31.53 -2.80
CA TRP A 168 -8.61 30.65 -3.10
C TRP A 168 -9.03 29.90 -1.85
N ASP A 169 -10.30 29.47 -1.80
CA ASP A 169 -10.72 28.50 -0.79
C ASP A 169 -9.87 27.24 -0.91
N ARG A 170 -9.43 26.72 0.24
CA ARG A 170 -8.50 25.60 0.27
C ARG A 170 -9.10 24.33 -0.34
N ALA A 171 -10.42 24.10 -0.18
CA ALA A 171 -11.08 22.93 -0.73
C ALA A 171 -11.23 23.07 -2.26
N GLU A 172 -11.61 24.23 -2.76
CA GLU A 172 -11.71 24.54 -4.18
C GLU A 172 -10.35 24.45 -4.89
N LEU A 173 -9.30 25.01 -4.28
CA LEU A 173 -7.94 24.91 -4.79
C LEU A 173 -7.46 23.46 -4.84
N MET A 174 -7.75 22.68 -3.80
CA MET A 174 -7.40 21.25 -3.77
C MET A 174 -8.15 20.44 -4.83
N GLU A 175 -9.41 20.74 -5.09
CA GLU A 175 -10.19 20.09 -6.15
C GLU A 175 -9.66 20.47 -7.54
N THR A 176 -9.35 21.74 -7.76
CA THR A 176 -8.72 22.21 -9.01
C THR A 176 -7.34 21.60 -9.22
N LEU A 177 -6.50 21.54 -8.18
CA LEU A 177 -5.21 20.87 -8.27
C LEU A 177 -5.37 19.37 -8.53
N ARG A 178 -6.39 18.71 -7.98
CA ARG A 178 -6.70 17.31 -8.30
C ARG A 178 -7.07 17.14 -9.77
N SER A 179 -7.94 17.99 -10.32
CA SER A 179 -8.32 17.92 -11.74
C SER A 179 -7.12 18.15 -12.69
N VAL A 180 -6.20 19.02 -12.30
CA VAL A 180 -4.93 19.23 -13.02
C VAL A 180 -3.97 18.04 -12.85
N HIS A 181 -4.07 17.32 -11.73
CA HIS A 181 -3.30 16.11 -11.46
C HIS A 181 -3.86 14.84 -12.13
N ASP A 182 -5.11 14.85 -12.59
CA ASP A 182 -5.65 13.76 -13.42
C ASP A 182 -4.91 13.61 -14.76
N LEU A 183 -4.09 14.60 -15.11
CA LEU A 183 -3.07 14.49 -16.15
C LEU A 183 -1.85 13.65 -15.74
N SER A 184 -1.84 13.03 -14.57
CA SER A 184 -0.64 12.41 -14.00
C SER A 184 -0.27 11.06 -14.63
N ALA A 185 -1.23 10.28 -15.11
CA ALA A 185 -0.92 9.03 -15.82
C ALA A 185 -0.14 9.34 -17.10
N ASP A 186 -0.61 10.34 -17.86
CA ASP A 186 0.09 10.88 -19.03
C ASP A 186 1.47 11.46 -18.66
N ARG A 187 1.60 12.04 -17.46
CA ARG A 187 2.85 12.60 -16.96
C ARG A 187 3.89 11.54 -16.64
N CYS A 188 3.51 10.46 -15.95
CA CYS A 188 4.42 9.36 -15.62
C CYS A 188 4.98 8.72 -16.89
N GLU A 189 4.12 8.48 -17.88
CA GLU A 189 4.50 7.92 -19.18
C GLU A 189 5.43 8.87 -19.97
N LYS A 190 5.15 10.17 -19.99
CA LYS A 190 6.03 11.19 -20.60
C LYS A 190 7.39 11.27 -19.92
N THR A 191 7.43 11.28 -18.59
CA THR A 191 8.69 11.31 -17.85
C THR A 191 9.48 10.03 -18.07
N LEU A 192 8.81 8.87 -18.11
CA LEU A 192 9.44 7.60 -18.46
C LEU A 192 10.07 7.65 -19.85
N ALA A 193 9.34 8.12 -20.87
CA ALA A 193 9.83 8.23 -22.24
C ALA A 193 11.09 9.13 -22.31
N LEU A 194 11.05 10.31 -21.70
CA LEU A 194 12.19 11.22 -21.63
C LEU A 194 13.40 10.61 -20.92
N TRP A 195 13.16 9.89 -19.81
CA TRP A 195 14.26 9.23 -19.11
C TRP A 195 14.86 8.07 -19.92
N LEU A 196 14.06 7.31 -20.66
CA LEU A 196 14.55 6.25 -21.53
C LEU A 196 15.37 6.79 -22.72
N GLU A 197 15.16 8.04 -23.14
CA GLU A 197 16.02 8.72 -24.12
C GLU A 197 17.38 9.10 -23.54
N ASP A 198 17.44 9.51 -22.27
CA ASP A 198 18.67 9.88 -21.55
C ASP A 198 18.72 9.15 -20.18
N ILE A 199 19.02 7.86 -20.25
CA ILE A 199 18.99 6.94 -19.09
C ILE A 199 20.02 7.29 -18.02
N ASP A 200 21.06 8.05 -18.36
CA ASP A 200 22.09 8.52 -17.42
C ASP A 200 21.66 9.78 -16.65
N ASN A 201 20.52 10.36 -16.99
CA ASN A 201 19.99 11.56 -16.37
C ASN A 201 19.32 11.25 -15.03
N GLY A 202 20.07 11.45 -13.95
CA GLY A 202 19.59 11.21 -12.59
C GLY A 202 18.41 12.12 -12.17
N LEU A 203 18.24 13.30 -12.80
CA LEU A 203 17.09 14.17 -12.52
C LEU A 203 15.79 13.58 -13.10
N LEU A 204 15.86 13.06 -14.34
CA LEU A 204 14.71 12.39 -14.96
C LEU A 204 14.35 11.09 -14.22
N LEU A 205 15.33 10.32 -13.77
CA LEU A 205 15.10 9.14 -12.94
C LEU A 205 14.38 9.49 -11.62
N ASN A 206 14.85 10.52 -10.90
CA ASN A 206 14.18 10.97 -9.67
C ASN A 206 12.76 11.50 -9.95
N GLN A 207 12.56 12.17 -11.10
CA GLN A 207 11.24 12.65 -11.48
C GLN A 207 10.32 11.48 -11.82
N PHE A 208 10.79 10.48 -12.56
CA PHE A 208 10.01 9.27 -12.85
C PHE A 208 9.62 8.53 -11.58
N GLN A 209 10.54 8.36 -10.61
CA GLN A 209 10.20 7.76 -9.31
C GLN A 209 9.04 8.52 -8.62
N ARG A 210 9.08 9.85 -8.62
CA ARG A 210 8.03 10.67 -8.00
C ARG A 210 6.70 10.55 -8.74
N ASP A 211 6.73 10.56 -10.07
CA ASP A 211 5.53 10.47 -10.89
C ASP A 211 4.91 9.06 -10.79
N MET A 212 5.72 8.01 -10.73
CA MET A 212 5.31 6.63 -10.47
C MET A 212 4.60 6.48 -9.11
N LEU A 213 5.17 7.06 -8.05
CA LEU A 213 4.55 7.03 -6.72
C LEU A 213 3.24 7.84 -6.69
N ALA A 214 3.20 8.99 -7.36
CA ALA A 214 2.00 9.82 -7.45
C ALA A 214 0.89 9.11 -8.23
N GLU A 215 1.20 8.50 -9.37
CA GLU A 215 0.28 7.71 -10.17
C GLU A 215 -0.28 6.50 -9.38
N ALA A 216 0.57 5.79 -8.65
CA ALA A 216 0.15 4.67 -7.80
C ALA A 216 -0.83 5.12 -6.71
N LEU A 217 -0.57 6.26 -6.04
CA LEU A 217 -1.46 6.82 -5.03
C LEU A 217 -2.80 7.28 -5.62
N GLN A 218 -2.80 7.89 -6.81
CA GLN A 218 -4.04 8.27 -7.50
C GLN A 218 -4.85 7.06 -7.93
N SER A 219 -4.18 6.02 -8.40
CA SER A 219 -4.81 4.74 -8.76
C SER A 219 -5.25 3.94 -7.53
N ARG A 220 -5.08 4.47 -6.32
CA ARG A 220 -5.39 3.80 -5.05
C ARG A 220 -4.62 2.49 -4.87
N ALA A 221 -3.42 2.42 -5.43
CA ALA A 221 -2.57 1.26 -5.24
C ALA A 221 -2.12 1.15 -3.77
N SER A 222 -2.19 -0.05 -3.23
CA SER A 222 -1.64 -0.37 -1.91
C SER A 222 -0.15 -0.70 -1.95
N ASP A 223 0.28 -1.35 -3.03
CA ASP A 223 1.65 -1.81 -3.21
C ASP A 223 2.09 -1.61 -4.67
N ILE A 224 3.39 -1.34 -4.86
CA ILE A 224 4.07 -1.34 -6.16
C ILE A 224 5.05 -2.51 -6.15
N HIS A 225 4.93 -3.40 -7.13
CA HIS A 225 5.82 -4.54 -7.31
C HIS A 225 6.73 -4.29 -8.50
N ILE A 226 8.03 -4.31 -8.26
CA ILE A 226 9.09 -4.10 -9.24
C ILE A 226 9.89 -5.39 -9.29
N VAL A 227 9.95 -6.02 -10.45
CA VAL A 227 10.72 -7.24 -10.67
C VAL A 227 11.81 -6.94 -11.68
N GLN A 228 13.05 -7.00 -11.22
CA GLN A 228 14.22 -6.93 -12.09
C GLN A 228 14.62 -8.35 -12.46
N ASP A 229 14.50 -8.68 -13.73
CA ASP A 229 15.05 -9.88 -14.32
C ASP A 229 16.31 -9.53 -15.12
N ASN A 230 17.38 -10.28 -14.91
CA ASN A 230 18.62 -10.08 -15.65
C ASN A 230 18.64 -10.82 -17.00
N ASN A 231 17.59 -11.60 -17.31
CA ASN A 231 17.42 -12.14 -18.64
C ASN A 231 17.08 -10.99 -19.61
N PRO A 232 17.89 -10.72 -20.64
CA PRO A 232 17.64 -9.62 -21.58
C PRO A 232 16.35 -9.80 -22.40
N ASP A 233 15.82 -11.02 -22.46
CA ASP A 233 14.58 -11.34 -23.20
C ASP A 233 13.34 -11.33 -22.27
N ALA A 234 13.52 -11.18 -20.96
CA ALA A 234 12.42 -11.12 -20.00
C ALA A 234 11.91 -9.68 -19.82
N PRO A 235 10.59 -9.47 -19.82
CA PRO A 235 10.01 -8.16 -19.57
C PRO A 235 10.13 -7.78 -18.10
N ASN A 236 10.71 -6.61 -17.82
CA ASN A 236 10.80 -6.05 -16.48
C ASN A 236 9.59 -5.16 -16.18
N TRP A 237 8.61 -5.69 -15.48
CA TRP A 237 7.37 -5.01 -15.17
C TRP A 237 7.40 -4.27 -13.83
N ILE A 238 6.81 -3.07 -13.83
CA ILE A 238 6.30 -2.40 -12.64
C ILE A 238 4.79 -2.67 -12.60
N LYS A 239 4.33 -3.31 -11.52
CA LYS A 239 2.92 -3.66 -11.32
C LYS A 239 2.39 -2.96 -10.07
N TYR A 240 1.17 -2.44 -10.15
CA TYR A 240 0.47 -1.87 -9.00
C TYR A 240 -0.57 -2.86 -8.48
N ARG A 241 -0.71 -2.93 -7.16
CA ARG A 241 -1.81 -3.65 -6.53
C ARG A 241 -2.96 -2.69 -6.30
N ILE A 242 -3.97 -2.73 -7.15
CA ILE A 242 -5.14 -1.85 -7.12
C ILE A 242 -6.36 -2.70 -6.78
N ASP A 243 -7.09 -2.31 -5.72
CA ASP A 243 -8.28 -3.01 -5.23
C ASP A 243 -8.10 -4.54 -5.06
N GLY A 244 -6.87 -4.97 -4.77
CA GLY A 244 -6.47 -6.36 -4.54
C GLY A 244 -5.78 -7.03 -5.72
N ASP A 245 -5.96 -6.55 -6.95
CA ASP A 245 -5.37 -7.13 -8.16
C ASP A 245 -4.03 -6.49 -8.53
N LEU A 246 -3.15 -7.30 -9.12
CA LEU A 246 -1.88 -6.83 -9.67
C LEU A 246 -2.08 -6.42 -11.13
N MET A 247 -1.96 -5.12 -11.38
CA MET A 247 -2.08 -4.51 -12.70
C MET A 247 -0.70 -4.16 -13.25
N PRO A 248 -0.32 -4.63 -14.47
CA PRO A 248 0.91 -4.20 -15.11
C PRO A 248 0.77 -2.75 -15.57
N MET A 249 1.67 -1.88 -15.13
CA MET A 249 1.61 -0.44 -15.42
C MET A 249 2.72 0.00 -16.38
N HIS A 250 3.98 -0.29 -16.04
CA HIS A 250 5.10 0.15 -16.85
C HIS A 250 6.03 -1.02 -17.14
N LEU A 251 6.62 -0.98 -18.33
CA LEU A 251 7.63 -1.92 -18.78
C LEU A 251 8.95 -1.17 -18.95
N LEU A 252 10.05 -1.67 -18.39
CA LEU A 252 11.36 -1.03 -18.44
C LEU A 252 12.41 -1.97 -19.01
N PRO A 253 13.41 -1.43 -19.75
CA PRO A 253 14.65 -2.15 -20.06
C PRO A 253 15.40 -2.53 -18.78
N SER A 254 16.19 -3.61 -18.84
CA SER A 254 16.93 -4.12 -17.68
C SER A 254 17.90 -3.11 -17.07
N ASP A 255 18.53 -2.26 -17.87
CA ASP A 255 19.43 -1.20 -17.42
C ASP A 255 18.67 -0.05 -16.71
N ALA A 256 17.50 0.34 -17.20
CA ALA A 256 16.61 1.29 -16.55
C ALA A 256 16.08 0.73 -15.24
N MET A 257 15.62 -0.53 -15.25
CA MET A 257 15.12 -1.20 -14.04
C MET A 257 16.21 -1.27 -12.96
N ALA A 258 17.46 -1.62 -13.32
CA ALA A 258 18.58 -1.67 -12.39
C ALA A 258 18.89 -0.30 -11.75
N ARG A 259 18.71 0.81 -12.49
CA ARG A 259 18.90 2.17 -11.97
C ARG A 259 17.77 2.55 -11.01
N LEU A 260 16.54 2.24 -11.37
CA LEU A 260 15.37 2.50 -10.51
C LEU A 260 15.46 1.70 -9.20
N THR A 261 15.81 0.41 -9.25
CA THR A 261 15.96 -0.42 -8.04
C THR A 261 17.10 0.11 -7.15
N THR A 262 18.22 0.54 -7.75
CA THR A 262 19.34 1.17 -7.01
C THR A 262 18.90 2.47 -6.32
N LEU A 263 18.13 3.33 -7.01
CA LEU A 263 17.59 4.56 -6.45
C LEU A 263 16.67 4.29 -5.25
N LEU A 264 15.71 3.38 -5.41
CA LEU A 264 14.74 3.01 -4.37
C LEU A 264 15.42 2.45 -3.12
N LYS A 265 16.42 1.58 -3.29
CA LYS A 265 17.22 1.03 -2.18
C LYS A 265 18.02 2.12 -1.47
N ARG A 266 18.66 3.03 -2.23
CA ARG A 266 19.39 4.17 -1.66
C ARG A 266 18.47 5.05 -0.80
N ASP A 267 17.29 5.39 -1.32
CA ASP A 267 16.34 6.26 -0.63
C ASP A 267 15.75 5.58 0.63
N ALA A 268 15.65 4.25 0.61
CA ALA A 268 15.25 3.44 1.75
C ALA A 268 16.37 3.15 2.76
N GLY A 269 17.58 3.67 2.53
CA GLY A 269 18.75 3.43 3.39
C GLY A 269 19.31 2.00 3.31
N LEU A 270 19.00 1.26 2.24
CA LEU A 270 19.45 -0.11 2.03
C LEU A 270 20.78 -0.15 1.25
N ASN A 271 21.56 -1.19 1.50
CA ASN A 271 22.76 -1.45 0.71
C ASN A 271 22.34 -1.90 -0.70
N PHE A 272 22.56 -1.04 -1.69
CA PHE A 272 22.19 -1.29 -3.08
C PHE A 272 23.08 -2.34 -3.78
N GLY A 273 24.28 -2.64 -3.25
CA GLY A 273 25.15 -3.70 -3.77
C GLY A 273 24.75 -5.10 -3.34
N ASP A 274 23.96 -5.26 -2.30
CA ASP A 274 23.49 -6.56 -1.81
C ASP A 274 22.14 -6.89 -2.45
N ARG A 275 22.10 -7.91 -3.29
CA ARG A 275 20.91 -8.42 -3.99
C ARG A 275 20.46 -9.78 -3.50
N VAL A 276 21.19 -10.40 -2.59
CA VAL A 276 20.98 -11.78 -2.13
C VAL A 276 20.23 -11.83 -0.82
N THR A 277 20.51 -10.87 0.08
CA THR A 277 19.91 -10.87 1.41
C THR A 277 18.58 -10.08 1.40
N PRO A 278 17.46 -10.68 1.83
CA PRO A 278 16.23 -9.92 2.03
C PRO A 278 16.42 -8.78 3.03
N LYS A 279 15.93 -7.61 2.70
CA LYS A 279 16.06 -6.39 3.52
C LYS A 279 14.83 -5.54 3.46
N ASP A 280 14.54 -4.89 4.56
CA ASP A 280 13.47 -3.92 4.70
C ASP A 280 14.02 -2.53 4.99
N GLY A 281 13.41 -1.52 4.39
CA GLY A 281 13.74 -0.12 4.58
C GLY A 281 12.51 0.76 4.43
N ARG A 282 12.69 2.08 4.55
CA ARG A 282 11.60 3.03 4.38
C ARG A 282 12.10 4.40 3.98
N PHE A 283 11.26 5.15 3.27
CA PHE A 283 11.51 6.57 3.00
C PHE A 283 10.19 7.35 2.99
N GLY A 284 10.27 8.66 3.19
CA GLY A 284 9.12 9.56 3.14
C GLY A 284 8.96 10.15 1.73
N PHE A 285 7.72 10.24 1.26
CA PHE A 285 7.34 10.88 0.01
C PHE A 285 6.26 11.94 0.25
N MET A 286 6.50 13.16 -0.21
CA MET A 286 5.51 14.25 -0.10
C MET A 286 4.60 14.24 -1.32
N TRP A 287 3.30 14.05 -1.11
CA TRP A 287 2.27 14.06 -2.12
C TRP A 287 1.07 14.92 -1.72
N GLN A 288 0.73 15.91 -2.52
CA GLN A 288 -0.39 16.84 -2.25
C GLN A 288 -0.37 17.45 -0.83
N GLY A 289 0.82 17.87 -0.37
CA GLY A 289 0.98 18.42 0.98
C GLY A 289 0.91 17.41 2.13
N ARG A 290 0.83 16.11 1.83
CA ARG A 290 0.79 15.00 2.80
C ARG A 290 2.08 14.19 2.75
N SER A 291 2.52 13.72 3.90
CA SER A 291 3.64 12.79 3.99
C SER A 291 3.14 11.36 3.87
N ILE A 292 3.60 10.69 2.83
CA ILE A 292 3.37 9.26 2.59
C ILE A 292 4.60 8.51 3.09
N ASP A 293 4.40 7.51 3.93
CA ASP A 293 5.46 6.59 4.34
C ASP A 293 5.52 5.44 3.34
N VAL A 294 6.68 5.22 2.71
CA VAL A 294 6.90 4.16 1.74
C VAL A 294 7.80 3.11 2.37
N ARG A 295 7.25 1.93 2.65
CA ARG A 295 8.02 0.77 3.09
C ARG A 295 8.54 0.01 1.89
N VAL A 296 9.80 -0.37 1.96
CA VAL A 296 10.53 -1.03 0.89
C VAL A 296 10.99 -2.40 1.37
N ALA A 297 10.51 -3.45 0.75
CA ALA A 297 11.03 -4.80 0.92
C ALA A 297 11.79 -5.19 -0.34
N ALA A 298 13.08 -5.51 -0.20
CA ALA A 298 13.94 -5.98 -1.28
C ALA A 298 14.35 -7.43 -1.03
N GLY A 299 14.35 -8.25 -2.06
CA GLY A 299 14.73 -9.65 -1.96
C GLY A 299 15.24 -10.23 -3.28
N PRO A 300 15.92 -11.39 -3.22
CA PRO A 300 16.49 -12.01 -4.40
C PRO A 300 15.41 -12.53 -5.36
N GLN A 301 15.71 -12.48 -6.64
CA GLN A 301 14.97 -13.06 -7.74
C GLN A 301 15.89 -14.06 -8.48
N ALA A 302 15.30 -14.96 -9.24
CA ALA A 302 16.08 -15.89 -10.08
C ALA A 302 17.07 -15.15 -11.01
N GLN A 303 18.15 -15.84 -11.41
CA GLN A 303 19.18 -15.32 -12.32
C GLN A 303 19.84 -14.01 -11.84
N ASP A 304 20.15 -13.92 -10.55
CA ASP A 304 20.75 -12.74 -9.91
C ASP A 304 19.90 -11.46 -10.05
N GLY A 305 18.62 -11.61 -10.35
CA GLY A 305 17.65 -10.53 -10.35
C GLY A 305 17.28 -10.07 -8.94
N GLU A 306 16.44 -9.04 -8.86
CA GLU A 306 15.96 -8.50 -7.59
C GLU A 306 14.48 -8.15 -7.68
N LYS A 307 13.75 -8.44 -6.59
CA LYS A 307 12.36 -7.99 -6.43
C LYS A 307 12.29 -6.90 -5.37
N ILE A 308 11.67 -5.79 -5.71
CA ILE A 308 11.34 -4.73 -4.75
C ILE A 308 9.83 -4.61 -4.66
N THR A 309 9.33 -4.56 -3.44
CA THR A 309 7.93 -4.22 -3.15
C THR A 309 7.89 -2.95 -2.33
N LEU A 310 7.16 -1.94 -2.83
CA LEU A 310 6.90 -0.69 -2.13
C LEU A 310 5.48 -0.75 -1.59
N ARG A 311 5.30 -0.65 -0.27
CA ARG A 311 3.99 -0.46 0.34
C ARG A 311 3.76 1.01 0.63
N LEU A 312 2.64 1.54 0.14
CA LEU A 312 2.29 2.94 0.26
C LEU A 312 1.37 3.14 1.48
N LEU A 313 1.84 3.86 2.49
CA LEU A 313 1.11 4.12 3.72
C LEU A 313 0.68 5.59 3.75
N ASP A 314 -0.54 5.86 3.28
CA ASP A 314 -1.15 7.20 3.35
C ASP A 314 -1.98 7.34 4.63
N ARG A 315 -1.50 8.15 5.58
CA ARG A 315 -2.21 8.43 6.84
C ARG A 315 -3.58 9.08 6.63
N ALA A 316 -3.75 9.85 5.55
CA ALA A 316 -5.02 10.52 5.25
C ALA A 316 -6.05 9.58 4.63
N ALA A 317 -5.62 8.39 4.18
CA ALA A 317 -6.52 7.34 3.70
C ALA A 317 -7.13 6.49 4.82
N LEU A 318 -6.72 6.72 6.08
CA LEU A 318 -7.35 6.05 7.23
C LEU A 318 -8.79 6.55 7.38
N LYS A 319 -9.73 5.64 7.19
CA LYS A 319 -11.15 5.92 7.41
C LYS A 319 -11.42 6.17 8.88
N GLY A 320 -12.24 7.18 9.16
CA GLY A 320 -12.77 7.41 10.50
C GLY A 320 -13.73 6.28 10.92
N PHE A 321 -13.98 6.17 12.22
CA PHE A 321 -14.85 5.13 12.79
C PHE A 321 -16.26 5.17 12.15
N ASP A 322 -16.91 6.33 12.12
CA ASP A 322 -18.27 6.49 11.58
C ASP A 322 -18.33 6.20 10.06
N GLU A 323 -17.27 6.56 9.31
CA GLU A 323 -17.20 6.23 7.89
C GLU A 323 -17.07 4.73 7.66
N LEU A 324 -16.26 4.06 8.48
CA LEU A 324 -15.99 2.63 8.37
C LEU A 324 -17.24 1.80 8.65
N PHE A 325 -18.01 2.17 9.70
CA PHE A 325 -19.20 1.46 10.13
C PHE A 325 -20.52 2.04 9.60
N ARG A 326 -20.48 3.01 8.68
CA ARG A 326 -21.69 3.65 8.11
C ARG A 326 -22.75 2.68 7.58
N ARG A 327 -22.34 1.49 7.12
CA ARG A 327 -23.23 0.45 6.61
C ARG A 327 -23.55 -0.66 7.61
N HIS A 328 -22.91 -0.61 8.75
CA HIS A 328 -23.06 -1.54 9.87
C HIS A 328 -23.25 -0.72 11.14
N GLU A 329 -24.26 0.19 11.12
CA GLU A 329 -24.49 1.15 12.20
C GLU A 329 -24.74 0.44 13.54
N ASP A 330 -25.47 -0.67 13.51
CA ASP A 330 -25.74 -1.51 14.68
C ASP A 330 -24.45 -2.08 15.30
N VAL A 331 -23.51 -2.55 14.46
CA VAL A 331 -22.20 -3.02 14.90
C VAL A 331 -21.36 -1.84 15.41
N GLY A 332 -21.35 -0.72 14.68
CA GLY A 332 -20.63 0.50 15.04
C GLY A 332 -21.07 1.05 16.40
N ASP A 333 -22.38 1.22 16.61
CA ASP A 333 -22.97 1.73 17.85
C ASP A 333 -22.64 0.85 19.07
N ASN A 334 -22.76 -0.48 18.91
CA ASN A 334 -22.43 -1.41 19.98
C ASN A 334 -20.93 -1.46 20.25
N LEU A 335 -20.09 -1.39 19.22
CA LEU A 335 -18.63 -1.31 19.37
C LEU A 335 -18.23 0.01 20.05
N ALA A 336 -18.83 1.14 19.67
CA ALA A 336 -18.59 2.43 20.31
C ALA A 336 -18.94 2.40 21.82
N LYS A 337 -20.06 1.74 22.18
CA LYS A 337 -20.38 1.50 23.60
C LYS A 337 -19.29 0.69 24.30
N LEU A 338 -18.77 -0.38 23.68
CA LEU A 338 -17.71 -1.21 24.23
C LEU A 338 -16.36 -0.46 24.37
N LEU A 339 -16.13 0.54 23.55
CA LEU A 339 -14.96 1.41 23.61
C LEU A 339 -15.13 2.60 24.58
N SER A 340 -16.35 2.83 25.06
CA SER A 340 -16.63 3.90 26.03
C SER A 340 -16.13 3.54 27.43
N PRO A 341 -15.51 4.47 28.18
CA PRO A 341 -15.09 4.25 29.57
C PRO A 341 -16.24 4.07 30.55
N GLU A 342 -17.47 4.33 30.13
CA GLU A 342 -18.66 4.31 30.97
C GLU A 342 -19.25 2.90 31.18
N ILE A 343 -18.74 1.89 30.48
CA ILE A 343 -19.23 0.52 30.65
C ILE A 343 -18.86 0.01 32.05
N LYS A 344 -19.90 -0.15 32.87
CA LYS A 344 -19.80 -0.77 34.20
C LYS A 344 -19.36 -2.22 34.05
N GLY A 345 -18.17 -2.54 34.52
CA GLY A 345 -17.66 -3.90 34.55
C GLY A 345 -16.27 -4.08 33.94
N GLY A 346 -15.55 -2.99 33.80
CA GLY A 346 -14.12 -2.83 33.49
C GLY A 346 -13.43 -3.96 32.77
N GLY A 347 -12.77 -3.62 31.66
CA GLY A 347 -11.92 -4.54 30.93
C GLY A 347 -12.65 -5.49 29.99
N GLY A 348 -11.88 -6.28 29.30
CA GLY A 348 -12.32 -7.30 28.38
C GLY A 348 -11.57 -7.29 27.07
N LEU A 349 -11.91 -8.23 26.19
CA LEU A 349 -11.18 -8.52 24.98
C LEU A 349 -12.02 -8.20 23.74
N ILE A 350 -11.55 -7.32 22.89
CA ILE A 350 -12.11 -7.00 21.58
C ILE A 350 -11.18 -7.56 20.52
N LEU A 351 -11.69 -8.44 19.67
CA LEU A 351 -10.92 -9.17 18.68
C LEU A 351 -11.32 -8.76 17.28
N LEU A 352 -10.34 -8.33 16.48
CA LEU A 352 -10.49 -8.07 15.05
C LEU A 352 -9.82 -9.20 14.29
N SER A 353 -10.55 -9.90 13.43
CA SER A 353 -10.00 -11.02 12.69
C SER A 353 -10.26 -10.93 11.19
N GLY A 354 -9.62 -11.81 10.43
CA GLY A 354 -9.71 -11.88 8.98
C GLY A 354 -8.37 -12.18 8.33
N PRO A 355 -8.35 -12.45 7.03
CA PRO A 355 -7.13 -12.70 6.27
C PRO A 355 -6.25 -11.45 6.16
N THR A 356 -5.04 -11.63 5.59
CA THR A 356 -4.16 -10.51 5.27
C THR A 356 -4.83 -9.59 4.24
N GLY A 357 -4.78 -8.28 4.48
CA GLY A 357 -5.41 -7.29 3.60
C GLY A 357 -6.92 -7.09 3.80
N SER A 358 -7.53 -7.69 4.82
CA SER A 358 -8.94 -7.49 5.15
C SER A 358 -9.24 -6.15 5.84
N GLY A 359 -8.23 -5.32 6.10
CA GLY A 359 -8.39 -4.01 6.72
C GLY A 359 -8.36 -4.00 8.26
N LYS A 360 -7.93 -5.09 8.93
CA LYS A 360 -7.85 -5.19 10.41
C LYS A 360 -7.14 -3.99 11.05
N THR A 361 -5.98 -3.63 10.52
CA THR A 361 -5.19 -2.49 11.01
C THR A 361 -5.99 -1.18 10.90
N THR A 362 -6.70 -0.96 9.79
CA THR A 362 -7.55 0.22 9.61
C THR A 362 -8.65 0.28 10.67
N THR A 363 -9.33 -0.85 10.92
CA THR A 363 -10.38 -0.94 11.95
C THR A 363 -9.80 -0.77 13.35
N LEU A 364 -8.64 -1.37 13.62
CA LEU A 364 -7.93 -1.19 14.89
C LEU A 364 -7.65 0.29 15.18
N TYR A 365 -7.08 0.99 14.21
CA TYR A 365 -6.79 2.42 14.34
C TYR A 365 -8.07 3.26 14.43
N ALA A 366 -9.15 2.90 13.72
CA ALA A 366 -10.45 3.55 13.84
C ALA A 366 -11.03 3.39 15.26
N CYS A 367 -10.95 2.19 15.85
CA CYS A 367 -11.33 1.95 17.25
C CYS A 367 -10.50 2.82 18.21
N VAL A 368 -9.19 2.90 18.00
CA VAL A 368 -8.31 3.76 18.84
C VAL A 368 -8.64 5.23 18.65
N GLN A 369 -9.03 5.68 17.46
CA GLN A 369 -9.46 7.06 17.24
C GLN A 369 -10.75 7.42 18.00
N GLN A 370 -11.63 6.46 18.23
CA GLN A 370 -12.87 6.65 18.97
C GLN A 370 -12.65 6.87 20.48
N ILE A 371 -11.51 6.43 21.02
CA ILE A 371 -11.17 6.58 22.43
C ILE A 371 -10.69 8.02 22.70
N ASP A 372 -11.19 8.65 23.79
CA ASP A 372 -10.67 9.95 24.25
C ASP A 372 -9.27 9.81 24.86
N ARG A 373 -8.26 9.77 24.02
CA ARG A 373 -6.84 9.60 24.38
C ARG A 373 -6.23 10.78 25.13
N ARG A 374 -6.98 11.87 25.35
CA ARG A 374 -6.55 12.98 26.21
C ARG A 374 -6.84 12.71 27.68
N ARG A 375 -7.83 11.84 27.94
CA ARG A 375 -8.28 11.48 29.29
C ARG A 375 -7.98 10.04 29.64
N LYS A 376 -7.71 9.20 28.63
CA LYS A 376 -7.47 7.77 28.76
C LYS A 376 -6.09 7.40 28.25
N HIS A 377 -5.37 6.64 29.05
CA HIS A 377 -4.05 6.15 28.67
C HIS A 377 -4.22 4.95 27.74
N VAL A 378 -3.89 5.17 26.47
CA VAL A 378 -3.85 4.14 25.42
C VAL A 378 -2.41 3.76 25.16
N LEU A 379 -2.07 2.48 25.33
CA LEU A 379 -0.77 1.92 25.02
C LEU A 379 -0.90 0.90 23.91
N THR A 380 -0.10 1.04 22.85
CA THR A 380 -0.08 0.10 21.73
C THR A 380 1.24 -0.68 21.69
N ILE A 381 1.17 -1.93 21.26
CA ILE A 381 2.31 -2.84 21.08
C ILE A 381 2.18 -3.42 19.65
N GLU A 382 3.10 -3.04 18.77
CA GLU A 382 2.95 -3.26 17.32
C GLU A 382 4.23 -3.82 16.68
N ASP A 383 4.11 -4.56 15.58
CA ASP A 383 5.23 -5.13 14.83
C ASP A 383 5.02 -4.99 13.30
N PRO A 384 5.53 -3.91 12.70
CA PRO A 384 5.97 -2.65 13.30
C PRO A 384 4.81 -1.65 13.49
N ILE A 385 5.07 -0.49 14.10
CA ILE A 385 4.12 0.63 14.16
C ILE A 385 3.80 1.10 12.74
N GLU A 386 2.49 1.05 12.37
CA GLU A 386 2.02 1.44 11.02
C GLU A 386 1.85 2.96 10.91
N TYR A 387 1.21 3.58 11.91
CA TYR A 387 0.90 5.00 11.93
C TYR A 387 1.14 5.57 13.33
N GLU A 388 1.69 6.79 13.41
CA GLU A 388 1.78 7.49 14.67
C GLU A 388 0.42 8.00 15.15
N LEU A 389 0.08 7.70 16.38
CA LEU A 389 -1.13 8.11 17.06
C LEU A 389 -0.82 9.23 18.07
N ARG A 390 -1.41 10.40 17.85
CA ARG A 390 -1.30 11.49 18.85
C ARG A 390 -1.97 11.07 20.16
N TYR A 391 -1.33 11.37 21.28
CA TYR A 391 -1.82 11.07 22.63
C TYR A 391 -1.95 9.56 22.94
N ALA A 392 -1.19 8.71 22.28
CA ALA A 392 -1.02 7.31 22.60
C ALA A 392 0.45 7.00 22.86
N THR A 393 0.72 6.05 23.74
CA THR A 393 2.05 5.48 23.94
C THR A 393 2.19 4.29 23.01
N GLN A 394 3.13 4.35 22.06
CA GLN A 394 3.31 3.28 21.06
C GLN A 394 4.65 2.58 21.26
N TRP A 395 4.62 1.29 21.48
CA TRP A 395 5.79 0.43 21.61
C TRP A 395 5.92 -0.50 20.41
N GLN A 396 7.12 -0.56 19.88
CA GLN A 396 7.44 -1.48 18.79
C GLN A 396 8.10 -2.73 19.33
N VAL A 397 7.58 -3.90 18.94
CA VAL A 397 8.19 -5.20 19.19
C VAL A 397 9.58 -5.25 18.54
N ARG A 398 10.53 -5.86 19.23
CA ARG A 398 11.90 -6.06 18.75
C ARG A 398 12.28 -7.52 18.87
N PRO A 399 11.98 -8.33 17.85
CA PRO A 399 12.31 -9.75 17.88
C PRO A 399 13.80 -9.99 18.11
N GLY A 400 14.13 -10.97 18.96
CA GLY A 400 15.52 -11.31 19.30
C GLY A 400 16.18 -10.44 20.37
N MET A 401 15.51 -9.40 20.86
CA MET A 401 15.93 -8.68 22.07
C MET A 401 15.26 -9.27 23.31
N ASP A 402 16.02 -9.40 24.39
CA ASP A 402 15.48 -9.80 25.69
C ASP A 402 14.43 -8.78 26.17
N GLY A 403 13.25 -9.25 26.56
CA GLY A 403 12.12 -8.39 26.92
C GLY A 403 11.43 -7.70 25.74
N GLY A 404 11.75 -8.05 24.48
CA GLY A 404 11.22 -7.42 23.28
C GLY A 404 10.03 -8.12 22.63
N SER A 405 9.52 -9.23 23.19
CA SER A 405 8.36 -9.96 22.67
C SER A 405 7.04 -9.24 22.98
N PHE A 406 5.96 -9.61 22.27
CA PHE A 406 4.61 -9.12 22.58
C PHE A 406 4.25 -9.39 24.05
N ALA A 407 4.44 -10.62 24.52
CA ALA A 407 4.12 -11.01 25.90
C ALA A 407 4.90 -10.19 26.94
N ASP A 408 6.19 -9.95 26.71
CA ASP A 408 7.02 -9.15 27.64
C ASP A 408 6.56 -7.69 27.68
N LEU A 409 6.27 -7.12 26.52
CA LEU A 409 5.78 -5.75 26.42
C LEU A 409 4.38 -5.60 27.05
N ILE A 410 3.47 -6.57 26.93
CA ILE A 410 2.18 -6.56 27.62
C ILE A 410 2.37 -6.62 29.13
N ARG A 411 3.26 -7.51 29.64
CA ARG A 411 3.60 -7.58 31.09
C ARG A 411 4.16 -6.25 31.58
N ALA A 412 4.97 -5.58 30.77
CA ALA A 412 5.48 -4.26 31.10
C ALA A 412 4.35 -3.21 31.06
N ALA A 413 3.50 -3.22 30.04
CA ALA A 413 2.40 -2.27 29.86
C ALA A 413 1.46 -2.23 31.06
N MET A 414 1.10 -3.38 31.65
CA MET A 414 0.26 -3.47 32.85
C MET A 414 0.81 -2.71 34.07
N ARG A 415 2.08 -2.33 34.07
CA ARG A 415 2.71 -1.51 35.15
C ARG A 415 2.74 -0.01 34.85
N HIS A 416 2.21 0.39 33.68
CA HIS A 416 2.15 1.77 33.23
C HIS A 416 0.76 2.40 33.35
N ASP A 417 -0.13 1.79 34.11
CA ASP A 417 -1.52 2.24 34.36
C ASP A 417 -2.28 2.58 33.06
N PRO A 418 -2.35 1.65 32.08
CA PRO A 418 -3.11 1.89 30.87
C PRO A 418 -4.60 1.60 31.08
N ASP A 419 -5.49 2.41 30.50
CA ASP A 419 -6.91 2.08 30.39
C ASP A 419 -7.13 1.07 29.24
N TYR A 420 -6.37 1.22 28.14
CA TYR A 420 -6.46 0.40 26.94
C TYR A 420 -5.08 -0.13 26.54
N ILE A 421 -5.03 -1.42 26.25
CA ILE A 421 -3.84 -2.09 25.70
C ILE A 421 -4.20 -2.60 24.29
N ILE A 422 -3.52 -2.04 23.28
CA ILE A 422 -3.71 -2.41 21.90
C ILE A 422 -2.57 -3.34 21.48
N ILE A 423 -2.90 -4.55 21.08
CA ILE A 423 -1.91 -5.55 20.66
C ILE A 423 -2.04 -5.74 19.15
N GLY A 424 -0.97 -5.48 18.40
CA GLY A 424 -0.97 -5.60 16.94
C GLY A 424 -1.54 -6.94 16.47
N GLU A 425 -1.07 -8.04 17.07
CA GLU A 425 -1.63 -9.37 16.81
C GLU A 425 -1.29 -10.39 17.91
N MET A 426 -2.12 -11.42 18.03
CA MET A 426 -1.89 -12.58 18.90
C MET A 426 -1.59 -13.82 18.06
N ARG A 427 -0.33 -14.30 18.09
CA ARG A 427 0.15 -15.44 17.30
C ARG A 427 0.51 -16.67 18.13
N ASP A 428 0.82 -16.48 19.40
CA ASP A 428 1.37 -17.51 20.29
C ASP A 428 0.66 -17.55 21.64
N ALA A 429 0.85 -18.66 22.36
CA ALA A 429 0.23 -18.95 23.65
C ALA A 429 0.55 -17.88 24.71
N ASP A 430 1.81 -17.47 24.80
CA ASP A 430 2.31 -16.53 25.81
C ASP A 430 1.65 -15.15 25.66
N THR A 431 1.52 -14.69 24.40
CA THR A 431 0.83 -13.42 24.07
C THR A 431 -0.65 -13.51 24.43
N VAL A 432 -1.34 -14.62 24.08
CA VAL A 432 -2.77 -14.82 24.39
C VAL A 432 -3.00 -14.89 25.91
N GLU A 433 -2.24 -15.70 26.65
CA GLU A 433 -2.37 -15.78 28.10
C GLU A 433 -2.13 -14.44 28.80
N THR A 434 -1.11 -13.70 28.36
CA THR A 434 -0.78 -12.42 28.95
C THR A 434 -1.85 -11.36 28.63
N ALA A 435 -2.41 -11.36 27.42
CA ALA A 435 -3.53 -10.51 27.03
C ALA A 435 -4.79 -10.80 27.85
N LEU A 436 -5.08 -12.09 28.11
CA LEU A 436 -6.21 -12.48 28.97
C LEU A 436 -6.02 -11.98 30.41
N ARG A 437 -4.82 -12.11 30.97
CA ARG A 437 -4.53 -11.57 32.33
C ARG A 437 -4.70 -10.05 32.39
N ALA A 438 -4.30 -9.33 31.32
CA ALA A 438 -4.54 -7.90 31.23
C ALA A 438 -6.04 -7.58 31.21
N ALA A 439 -6.84 -8.33 30.46
CA ALA A 439 -8.29 -8.19 30.41
C ALA A 439 -8.96 -8.52 31.77
N GLU A 440 -8.54 -9.60 32.43
CA GLU A 440 -9.00 -9.98 33.78
C GLU A 440 -8.68 -8.92 34.84
N SER A 441 -7.54 -8.22 34.72
CA SER A 441 -7.15 -7.15 35.63
C SER A 441 -7.85 -5.82 35.38
N GLY A 442 -8.82 -5.78 34.46
CA GLY A 442 -9.69 -4.62 34.24
C GLY A 442 -9.32 -3.75 33.04
N HIS A 443 -8.26 -4.09 32.28
CA HIS A 443 -7.89 -3.34 31.08
C HIS A 443 -8.78 -3.72 29.89
N THR A 444 -9.10 -2.77 29.04
CA THR A 444 -9.69 -3.08 27.72
C THR A 444 -8.57 -3.43 26.75
N VAL A 445 -8.58 -4.68 26.29
CA VAL A 445 -7.56 -5.20 25.36
C VAL A 445 -8.19 -5.30 23.98
N ILE A 446 -7.55 -4.70 22.95
CA ILE A 446 -7.95 -4.80 21.57
C ILE A 446 -6.82 -5.45 20.81
N SER A 447 -7.12 -6.50 20.02
CA SER A 447 -6.09 -7.18 19.25
C SER A 447 -6.58 -7.71 17.92
N THR A 448 -5.63 -8.05 17.03
CA THR A 448 -5.95 -8.74 15.79
C THR A 448 -5.57 -10.22 15.85
N VAL A 449 -6.30 -11.03 15.09
CA VAL A 449 -6.09 -12.48 14.97
C VAL A 449 -6.26 -12.87 13.49
N HIS A 450 -5.51 -13.84 13.01
CA HIS A 450 -5.73 -14.43 11.70
C HIS A 450 -6.70 -15.60 11.81
N ALA A 451 -7.95 -15.41 11.37
CA ALA A 451 -8.99 -16.41 11.28
C ALA A 451 -10.00 -16.02 10.20
N ASP A 452 -10.75 -16.97 9.65
CA ASP A 452 -11.64 -16.76 8.51
C ASP A 452 -13.09 -16.46 8.90
N THR A 453 -13.51 -16.79 10.13
CA THR A 453 -14.84 -16.48 10.67
C THR A 453 -14.74 -16.02 12.12
N ALA A 454 -15.83 -15.46 12.67
CA ALA A 454 -15.91 -15.08 14.08
C ALA A 454 -15.77 -16.33 14.98
N LEU A 455 -16.37 -17.46 14.62
CA LEU A 455 -16.23 -18.74 15.32
C LEU A 455 -14.78 -19.22 15.33
N GLN A 456 -14.14 -19.27 14.17
CA GLN A 456 -12.73 -19.69 14.04
C GLN A 456 -11.79 -18.78 14.81
N THR A 457 -12.14 -17.50 15.01
CA THR A 457 -11.34 -16.59 15.84
C THR A 457 -11.26 -17.06 17.28
N PHE A 458 -12.41 -17.45 17.85
CA PHE A 458 -12.47 -18.00 19.20
C PHE A 458 -11.74 -19.34 19.29
N GLU A 459 -11.99 -20.25 18.36
CA GLU A 459 -11.34 -21.56 18.31
C GLU A 459 -9.83 -21.44 18.09
N ARG A 460 -9.37 -20.48 17.27
CA ARG A 460 -7.94 -20.24 17.05
C ARG A 460 -7.25 -19.85 18.35
N LEU A 461 -7.82 -18.91 19.12
CA LEU A 461 -7.24 -18.54 20.40
C LEU A 461 -7.27 -19.72 21.39
N ARG A 462 -8.36 -20.50 21.42
CA ARG A 462 -8.44 -21.71 22.22
C ARG A 462 -7.34 -22.72 21.88
N SER A 463 -7.10 -22.96 20.58
CA SER A 463 -6.10 -23.90 20.11
C SER A 463 -4.65 -23.49 20.42
N LEU A 464 -4.40 -22.21 20.69
CA LEU A 464 -3.09 -21.70 21.11
C LEU A 464 -2.82 -21.97 22.61
N MET A 465 -3.86 -22.30 23.41
CA MET A 465 -3.69 -22.51 24.84
C MET A 465 -2.98 -23.84 25.13
N PRO A 466 -2.11 -23.90 26.15
CA PRO A 466 -1.48 -25.14 26.59
C PRO A 466 -2.53 -26.20 27.00
N ALA A 467 -2.33 -27.44 26.58
CA ALA A 467 -3.28 -28.53 26.83
C ALA A 467 -3.62 -28.75 28.32
N GLU A 468 -2.62 -28.52 29.19
CA GLU A 468 -2.82 -28.65 30.64
C GLU A 468 -3.75 -27.59 31.23
N ARG A 469 -3.92 -26.45 30.55
CA ARG A 469 -4.74 -25.30 31.00
C ARG A 469 -5.89 -24.99 30.06
N GLU A 470 -6.07 -25.77 28.98
CA GLU A 470 -7.04 -25.49 27.94
C GLU A 470 -8.44 -25.18 28.50
N ARG A 471 -8.92 -25.97 29.44
CA ARG A 471 -10.25 -25.81 30.03
C ARG A 471 -10.42 -24.51 30.82
N SER A 472 -9.45 -24.17 31.68
CA SER A 472 -9.51 -22.95 32.48
C SER A 472 -9.32 -21.71 31.61
N SER A 473 -8.36 -21.74 30.69
CA SER A 473 -8.08 -20.64 29.77
C SER A 473 -9.23 -20.40 28.78
N THR A 474 -9.88 -21.46 28.31
CA THR A 474 -11.08 -21.37 27.45
C THR A 474 -12.24 -20.71 28.20
N TYR A 475 -12.44 -21.07 29.47
CA TYR A 475 -13.46 -20.42 30.31
C TYR A 475 -13.15 -18.93 30.51
N THR A 476 -11.92 -18.59 30.84
CA THR A 476 -11.47 -17.20 30.95
C THR A 476 -11.66 -16.44 29.63
N LEU A 477 -11.26 -17.03 28.50
CA LEU A 477 -11.46 -16.44 27.18
C LEU A 477 -12.93 -16.12 26.91
N ALA A 478 -13.83 -17.08 27.16
CA ALA A 478 -15.28 -16.89 27.00
C ALA A 478 -15.83 -15.77 27.92
N GLN A 479 -15.29 -15.65 29.14
CA GLN A 479 -15.68 -14.57 30.05
C GLN A 479 -15.16 -13.20 29.65
N GLN A 480 -13.95 -13.12 29.09
CA GLN A 480 -13.31 -11.86 28.77
C GLN A 480 -13.68 -11.31 27.39
N VAL A 481 -14.11 -12.15 26.44
CA VAL A 481 -14.54 -11.70 25.13
C VAL A 481 -15.72 -10.74 25.21
N ARG A 482 -15.58 -9.56 24.64
CA ARG A 482 -16.60 -8.51 24.48
C ARG A 482 -17.09 -8.38 23.06
N ALA A 483 -16.17 -8.51 22.11
CA ALA A 483 -16.48 -8.47 20.71
C ALA A 483 -15.52 -9.35 19.91
N ILE A 484 -16.05 -9.99 18.89
CA ILE A 484 -15.30 -10.59 17.80
C ILE A 484 -15.85 -9.99 16.51
N LEU A 485 -14.99 -9.33 15.73
CA LEU A 485 -15.31 -8.79 14.43
C LEU A 485 -14.40 -9.47 13.40
N ASN A 486 -14.95 -10.42 12.68
CA ASN A 486 -14.27 -10.97 11.51
C ASN A 486 -14.62 -10.12 10.30
N GLN A 487 -13.60 -9.74 9.55
CA GLN A 487 -13.77 -8.79 8.47
C GLN A 487 -13.10 -9.21 7.17
N ARG A 488 -13.75 -8.86 6.08
CA ARG A 488 -13.25 -8.97 4.71
C ARG A 488 -13.48 -7.67 3.97
N LEU A 489 -12.68 -7.44 2.93
CA LEU A 489 -12.89 -6.34 2.00
C LEU A 489 -13.42 -6.93 0.70
N VAL A 490 -14.66 -6.60 0.36
CA VAL A 490 -15.29 -6.99 -0.90
C VAL A 490 -15.22 -5.84 -1.90
N ARG A 491 -15.06 -6.17 -3.18
CA ARG A 491 -14.98 -5.20 -4.27
C ARG A 491 -16.33 -4.55 -4.50
N THR A 492 -16.33 -3.23 -4.68
CA THR A 492 -17.55 -2.49 -5.00
C THR A 492 -17.64 -2.19 -6.49
N LEU A 493 -18.82 -2.39 -7.04
CA LEU A 493 -19.14 -2.08 -8.42
C LEU A 493 -18.99 -0.59 -8.71
N CYS A 494 -18.50 -0.25 -9.88
CA CYS A 494 -18.51 1.12 -10.37
C CYS A 494 -19.95 1.55 -10.65
N GLN A 495 -20.45 2.51 -9.88
CA GLN A 495 -21.84 2.99 -10.02
C GLN A 495 -22.08 3.71 -11.36
N GLY A 496 -21.04 4.15 -12.06
CA GLY A 496 -21.16 4.78 -13.38
C GLY A 496 -21.35 3.80 -14.54
N CYS A 497 -21.05 2.51 -14.37
CA CYS A 497 -21.13 1.55 -15.47
C CYS A 497 -21.68 0.17 -15.09
N ALA A 498 -22.03 -0.08 -13.83
CA ALA A 498 -22.67 -1.33 -13.42
C ALA A 498 -24.03 -1.51 -14.13
N HIS A 499 -24.35 -2.74 -14.51
CA HIS A 499 -25.60 -3.07 -15.19
C HIS A 499 -26.69 -3.40 -14.18
N GLU A 500 -27.87 -2.84 -14.37
CA GLU A 500 -29.05 -3.23 -13.59
C GLU A 500 -29.62 -4.54 -14.15
N ALA A 501 -29.97 -5.46 -13.27
CA ALA A 501 -30.52 -6.77 -13.59
C ALA A 501 -31.49 -7.25 -12.50
N LYS A 502 -32.26 -8.29 -12.79
CA LYS A 502 -32.98 -9.06 -11.76
C LYS A 502 -32.07 -10.18 -11.24
N ALA A 503 -32.22 -10.52 -9.99
CA ALA A 503 -31.44 -11.58 -9.35
C ALA A 503 -31.53 -12.89 -10.12
N LYS A 504 -32.74 -13.30 -10.56
CA LYS A 504 -32.98 -14.51 -11.38
C LYS A 504 -32.29 -14.52 -12.74
N ASP A 505 -32.00 -13.33 -13.31
CA ASP A 505 -31.31 -13.22 -14.60
C ASP A 505 -29.77 -13.31 -14.42
N SER A 506 -29.32 -13.17 -13.17
CA SER A 506 -27.89 -13.10 -12.81
C SER A 506 -27.39 -14.33 -12.08
N LEU A 507 -28.26 -15.04 -11.35
CA LEU A 507 -27.92 -16.16 -10.48
C LEU A 507 -28.76 -17.40 -10.81
N PRO A 508 -28.18 -18.61 -10.74
CA PRO A 508 -28.93 -19.85 -10.76
C PRO A 508 -29.81 -19.99 -9.50
N GLN A 509 -30.81 -20.89 -9.55
CA GLN A 509 -31.78 -21.06 -8.46
C GLN A 509 -31.13 -21.48 -7.14
N GLU A 510 -30.09 -22.32 -7.18
CA GLU A 510 -29.35 -22.76 -6.00
C GLU A 510 -28.72 -21.59 -5.23
N ASP A 511 -28.16 -20.62 -5.97
CA ASP A 511 -27.54 -19.41 -5.43
C ASP A 511 -28.59 -18.43 -4.87
N LEU A 512 -29.76 -18.33 -5.54
CA LEU A 512 -30.89 -17.56 -5.03
C LEU A 512 -31.39 -18.12 -3.71
N ASP A 513 -31.53 -19.45 -3.59
CA ASP A 513 -31.93 -20.13 -2.39
C ASP A 513 -30.91 -19.90 -1.25
N GLN A 514 -29.62 -19.91 -1.57
CA GLN A 514 -28.56 -19.66 -0.63
C GLN A 514 -28.56 -18.21 -0.09
N LEU A 515 -28.94 -17.25 -0.91
CA LEU A 515 -29.11 -15.85 -0.52
C LEU A 515 -30.52 -15.52 0.04
N GLU A 516 -31.47 -16.49 0.02
CA GLU A 516 -32.89 -16.29 0.32
C GLU A 516 -33.55 -15.22 -0.58
N PHE A 517 -33.12 -15.13 -1.83
CA PHE A 517 -33.74 -14.25 -2.80
C PHE A 517 -34.91 -14.91 -3.52
N SER A 518 -35.97 -14.14 -3.77
CA SER A 518 -37.11 -14.60 -4.58
C SER A 518 -36.80 -14.64 -6.08
N GLY A 519 -35.72 -13.99 -6.49
CA GLY A 519 -35.30 -13.79 -7.88
C GLY A 519 -35.82 -12.49 -8.51
N ASP A 520 -36.75 -11.79 -7.87
CA ASP A 520 -37.32 -10.53 -8.37
C ASP A 520 -36.61 -9.28 -7.80
N GLU A 521 -35.62 -9.46 -6.93
CA GLU A 521 -34.80 -8.38 -6.40
C GLU A 521 -34.03 -7.68 -7.51
N ASN A 522 -33.98 -6.34 -7.42
CA ASN A 522 -33.11 -5.54 -8.30
C ASN A 522 -31.67 -5.63 -7.78
N VAL A 523 -30.78 -6.04 -8.65
CA VAL A 523 -29.34 -6.16 -8.34
C VAL A 523 -28.53 -5.42 -9.39
N LYS A 524 -27.27 -5.13 -9.08
CA LYS A 524 -26.33 -4.63 -10.07
C LYS A 524 -25.24 -5.67 -10.33
N THR A 525 -24.84 -5.78 -11.58
CA THR A 525 -23.81 -6.72 -12.04
C THR A 525 -22.59 -6.02 -12.58
N HIS A 526 -21.47 -6.70 -12.56
CA HIS A 526 -20.19 -6.19 -13.00
C HIS A 526 -20.15 -5.94 -14.51
N ASN A 527 -19.76 -4.73 -14.91
CA ASN A 527 -19.43 -4.40 -16.28
C ASN A 527 -17.95 -4.69 -16.54
N THR A 528 -17.65 -5.76 -17.23
CA THR A 528 -16.26 -6.18 -17.53
C THR A 528 -15.51 -5.21 -18.45
N SER A 529 -16.23 -4.42 -19.27
CA SER A 529 -15.64 -3.38 -20.10
C SER A 529 -15.31 -2.11 -19.33
N GLY A 530 -15.95 -1.92 -18.16
CA GLY A 530 -15.76 -0.75 -17.31
C GLY A 530 -16.08 0.58 -17.99
N CYS A 531 -15.67 1.67 -17.39
CA CYS A 531 -15.75 3.04 -17.91
C CYS A 531 -14.55 3.86 -17.43
N ASP A 532 -14.45 5.13 -17.86
CA ASP A 532 -13.33 5.99 -17.46
C ASP A 532 -13.28 6.28 -15.96
N LEU A 533 -14.43 6.33 -15.27
CA LEU A 533 -14.49 6.53 -13.82
C LEU A 533 -13.83 5.40 -13.02
N CYS A 534 -13.85 4.20 -13.53
CA CYS A 534 -13.26 3.02 -12.88
C CYS A 534 -11.99 2.53 -13.57
N ASN A 535 -11.37 3.32 -14.44
CA ASN A 535 -10.21 2.92 -15.23
C ASN A 535 -10.45 1.60 -15.99
N ARG A 536 -11.64 1.44 -16.57
CA ARG A 536 -12.06 0.25 -17.36
C ARG A 536 -12.09 -1.06 -16.57
N THR A 537 -12.06 -1.01 -15.23
CA THR A 537 -12.11 -2.22 -14.38
C THR A 537 -13.54 -2.65 -14.03
N GLY A 538 -14.53 -1.78 -14.16
CA GLY A 538 -15.88 -2.01 -13.62
C GLY A 538 -15.97 -1.96 -12.10
N ILE A 539 -14.85 -1.76 -11.38
CA ILE A 539 -14.71 -1.76 -9.92
C ILE A 539 -14.34 -0.36 -9.44
N SER A 540 -14.94 0.08 -8.35
CA SER A 540 -14.72 1.40 -7.75
C SER A 540 -14.35 1.33 -6.27
N GLY A 541 -13.35 0.50 -5.93
CA GLY A 541 -12.87 0.36 -4.56
C GLY A 541 -13.37 -0.88 -3.84
N ARG A 542 -13.31 -0.83 -2.50
CA ARG A 542 -13.68 -1.95 -1.63
C ARG A 542 -14.51 -1.46 -0.45
N THR A 543 -15.41 -2.30 0.04
CA THR A 543 -16.22 -2.05 1.25
C THR A 543 -16.00 -3.16 2.27
N LEU A 544 -16.34 -2.86 3.52
CA LEU A 544 -16.25 -3.79 4.63
C LEU A 544 -17.40 -4.77 4.58
N LEU A 545 -17.08 -6.03 4.78
CA LEU A 545 -18.02 -7.12 5.05
C LEU A 545 -17.69 -7.70 6.42
N LEU A 546 -18.68 -7.82 7.29
CA LEU A 546 -18.51 -8.25 8.67
C LEU A 546 -19.21 -9.57 8.97
N ASP A 547 -18.57 -10.36 9.83
CA ASP A 547 -19.15 -11.42 10.62
C ASP A 547 -18.80 -11.09 12.08
N ALA A 548 -19.77 -10.69 12.89
CA ALA A 548 -19.50 -10.06 14.16
C ALA A 548 -20.41 -10.56 15.29
N MET A 549 -19.82 -10.66 16.47
CA MET A 549 -20.53 -10.89 17.73
C MET A 549 -20.08 -9.84 18.75
N LEU A 550 -21.02 -9.12 19.33
CA LEU A 550 -20.76 -8.10 20.34
C LEU A 550 -21.60 -8.33 21.59
N LEU A 551 -20.99 -8.22 22.76
CA LEU A 551 -21.57 -8.46 24.07
C LEU A 551 -21.48 -7.19 24.92
N THR A 552 -22.53 -6.37 24.91
CA THR A 552 -22.61 -5.12 25.68
C THR A 552 -23.12 -5.31 27.11
N MET A 553 -23.62 -6.51 27.44
CA MET A 553 -24.09 -6.87 28.77
C MET A 553 -22.92 -7.06 29.77
N GLY A 554 -23.23 -6.93 31.06
CA GLY A 554 -22.25 -7.16 32.15
C GLY A 554 -21.86 -8.64 32.32
N PRO A 555 -20.73 -8.96 32.97
CA PRO A 555 -20.24 -10.34 33.11
C PRO A 555 -21.23 -11.30 33.76
N GLY A 556 -21.98 -10.86 34.77
CA GLY A 556 -22.95 -11.69 35.48
C GLY A 556 -24.23 -12.04 34.71
N GLN A 557 -24.44 -11.46 33.53
CA GLN A 557 -25.60 -11.68 32.66
C GLN A 557 -25.30 -12.58 31.46
N ARG A 558 -24.13 -13.23 31.43
CA ARG A 558 -23.56 -13.90 30.23
C ARG A 558 -23.52 -15.42 30.33
N ASN A 559 -24.10 -16.04 31.38
CA ASN A 559 -23.93 -17.48 31.58
C ASN A 559 -24.35 -18.28 30.34
N ASP A 560 -25.52 -17.98 29.76
CA ASP A 560 -26.04 -18.67 28.58
C ASP A 560 -25.18 -18.43 27.33
N VAL A 561 -24.59 -17.22 27.22
CA VAL A 561 -23.68 -16.89 26.16
C VAL A 561 -22.36 -17.66 26.31
N TYR A 562 -21.87 -17.82 27.55
CA TYR A 562 -20.65 -18.61 27.80
C TYR A 562 -20.81 -20.06 27.44
N GLU A 563 -21.93 -20.68 27.83
CA GLU A 563 -22.25 -22.06 27.47
C GLU A 563 -22.31 -22.22 25.94
N ALA A 564 -22.92 -21.26 25.24
CA ALA A 564 -22.98 -21.26 23.78
C ALA A 564 -21.60 -21.11 23.17
N LEU A 565 -20.75 -20.19 23.66
CA LEU A 565 -19.35 -20.01 23.17
C LEU A 565 -18.49 -21.24 23.40
N LEU A 566 -18.70 -21.96 24.51
CA LEU A 566 -17.98 -23.19 24.80
C LEU A 566 -18.48 -24.37 23.97
N GLY A 567 -19.73 -24.36 23.55
CA GLY A 567 -20.37 -25.37 22.73
C GLY A 567 -20.31 -25.06 21.23
N ASN A 568 -20.99 -24.01 20.85
CA ASN A 568 -21.05 -23.55 19.45
C ASN A 568 -21.48 -22.08 19.40
N ILE A 569 -20.61 -21.21 18.86
CA ILE A 569 -20.88 -19.77 18.77
C ILE A 569 -22.16 -19.43 17.97
N ASN A 570 -22.52 -20.27 17.01
CA ASN A 570 -23.76 -20.10 16.24
C ASN A 570 -25.02 -20.28 17.08
N MET A 571 -24.89 -20.84 18.29
CA MET A 571 -25.99 -21.01 19.25
C MET A 571 -26.05 -19.88 20.28
N VAL A 572 -25.25 -18.82 20.11
CA VAL A 572 -25.31 -17.65 21.00
C VAL A 572 -26.75 -17.08 20.97
N PRO A 573 -27.42 -17.01 22.10
CA PRO A 573 -28.82 -16.61 22.14
C PRO A 573 -28.96 -15.13 21.73
N LYS A 574 -29.96 -14.85 20.87
CA LYS A 574 -30.38 -13.49 20.55
C LYS A 574 -31.12 -12.91 21.76
N GLN A 575 -30.48 -12.06 22.54
CA GLN A 575 -31.04 -11.42 23.72
C GLN A 575 -30.51 -9.97 23.84
N GLU A 576 -31.13 -9.20 24.73
CA GLU A 576 -30.69 -7.82 24.98
C GLU A 576 -29.20 -7.78 25.37
N GLY A 577 -28.42 -6.93 24.70
CA GLY A 577 -26.98 -6.82 24.92
C GLY A 577 -26.15 -7.86 24.18
N VAL A 578 -26.77 -8.69 23.31
CA VAL A 578 -26.06 -9.57 22.37
C VAL A 578 -26.42 -9.19 20.93
N LEU A 579 -25.43 -8.76 20.19
CA LEU A 579 -25.55 -8.55 18.75
C LEU A 579 -24.79 -9.64 18.01
N VAL A 580 -25.45 -10.31 17.10
CA VAL A 580 -24.82 -11.21 16.12
C VAL A 580 -25.16 -10.69 14.73
N HIS A 581 -24.15 -10.35 13.96
CA HIS A 581 -24.25 -9.92 12.57
C HIS A 581 -23.51 -10.93 11.70
N THR A 582 -24.22 -11.62 10.83
CA THR A 582 -23.62 -12.66 10.02
C THR A 582 -23.06 -12.09 8.71
N ARG A 583 -22.05 -12.74 8.17
CA ARG A 583 -21.47 -12.41 6.85
C ARG A 583 -22.56 -12.41 5.77
N ARG A 584 -23.49 -13.34 5.85
CA ARG A 584 -24.62 -13.45 4.93
C ARG A 584 -25.51 -12.20 4.96
N ASP A 585 -25.91 -11.75 6.17
CA ASP A 585 -26.73 -10.53 6.33
C ASP A 585 -26.04 -9.33 5.67
N GLY A 586 -24.74 -9.18 5.93
CA GLY A 586 -23.93 -8.13 5.31
C GLY A 586 -23.84 -8.23 3.77
N LEU A 587 -23.74 -9.44 3.21
CA LEU A 587 -23.72 -9.64 1.75
C LEU A 587 -25.08 -9.31 1.12
N ILE A 588 -26.17 -9.75 1.72
CA ILE A 588 -27.53 -9.43 1.24
C ILE A 588 -27.71 -7.91 1.16
N ASP A 589 -27.30 -7.17 2.20
CA ASP A 589 -27.38 -5.71 2.21
C ASP A 589 -26.52 -5.08 1.10
N LEU A 590 -25.30 -5.56 0.89
CA LEU A 590 -24.40 -5.05 -0.14
C LEU A 590 -24.89 -5.35 -1.57
N ILE A 591 -25.51 -6.50 -1.80
CA ILE A 591 -26.08 -6.89 -3.09
C ILE A 591 -27.34 -6.06 -3.38
N THR A 592 -28.27 -5.98 -2.43
CA THR A 592 -29.54 -5.24 -2.60
C THR A 592 -29.33 -3.75 -2.73
N SER A 593 -28.28 -3.21 -2.10
CA SER A 593 -27.85 -1.82 -2.31
C SER A 593 -27.14 -1.56 -3.65
N GLY A 594 -26.95 -2.60 -4.46
CA GLY A 594 -26.29 -2.51 -5.78
C GLY A 594 -24.81 -2.17 -5.73
N LEU A 595 -24.13 -2.51 -4.63
CA LEU A 595 -22.72 -2.23 -4.45
C LEU A 595 -21.81 -3.38 -4.84
N VAL A 596 -22.28 -4.61 -4.68
CA VAL A 596 -21.49 -5.82 -4.92
C VAL A 596 -22.21 -6.68 -5.96
N ASP A 597 -21.42 -7.26 -6.84
CA ASP A 597 -21.92 -8.22 -7.83
C ASP A 597 -22.39 -9.50 -7.12
N PRO A 598 -23.63 -9.97 -7.36
CA PRO A 598 -24.16 -11.15 -6.69
C PRO A 598 -23.31 -12.41 -6.88
N ARG A 599 -22.75 -12.63 -8.07
CA ARG A 599 -21.91 -13.81 -8.36
C ARG A 599 -20.58 -13.75 -7.61
N ALA A 600 -19.96 -12.55 -7.55
CA ALA A 600 -18.75 -12.36 -6.78
C ALA A 600 -18.99 -12.48 -5.27
N ALA A 601 -20.19 -12.13 -4.79
CA ALA A 601 -20.55 -12.20 -3.39
C ALA A 601 -20.60 -13.63 -2.86
N LEU A 602 -21.04 -14.60 -3.66
CA LEU A 602 -21.18 -16.02 -3.26
C LEU A 602 -19.85 -16.62 -2.81
N SER A 603 -18.74 -16.27 -3.46
CA SER A 603 -17.41 -16.76 -3.06
C SER A 603 -17.04 -16.43 -1.61
N TYR A 604 -17.63 -15.39 -1.03
CA TYR A 604 -17.42 -15.01 0.36
C TYR A 604 -18.31 -15.77 1.36
N LEU A 605 -19.35 -16.49 0.90
CA LEU A 605 -20.17 -17.37 1.73
C LEU A 605 -19.55 -18.76 1.89
N GLU A 606 -18.86 -19.24 0.83
CA GLU A 606 -18.26 -20.57 0.80
C GLU A 606 -16.96 -20.67 1.61
N GLU A 607 -16.29 -19.54 1.88
CA GLU A 607 -15.10 -19.44 2.72
C GLU A 607 -15.45 -19.31 4.22
#